data_94cf39e52a1709f68af9a338dd69c1d3
#
_entry.id   94cf39e52a1709f68af9a338dd69c1d3
#
_cell.length_a   1.000
_cell.length_b   1.000
_cell.length_c   1.000
_cell.angle_alpha   90.00
_cell.angle_beta   90.00
_cell.angle_gamma   90.00
#
_symmetry.space_group_name_H-M   'P 1'
#
loop_
_entity.id
_entity.type
_entity.pdbx_description
1 polymer ?
#
loop_
_entity_poly.entity_id
_entity_poly.type
_entity_poly.pdbx_seq_one_letter_code
_entity_poly.pdbx_strand_id
1 'polypeptide(L)'
;KLGIIATITSIIAILIGQKMNKVSLKEAEVRQEQSEHLTEAVLSFVEGISVIKSYNLLGNKSKELSENFRQSRDKNIQFEEMVTPWMRGLSWLYAIGILGILISGLFLFISDTLSLTYTMGMLLFVIEIFNPLKSLYAESNNMTIVESCLDRIEELFAVEELPDKGKKEINTYESEYVVEYKNVCFSYGKKEVLHDVSFGLKENSMTALVGKSGSGKSTIANLLVRFWDINSGTIYIGGIDIKELPLSVLMNQISMVFQNVYLFEDTIYNNILMGRSDATEQEVIEAAKKARCYDFVMELPNGFQ
;
A
#
# COMPACT_ATOMS: atom_id res chain seq x y z
N LYS A 1 0.26 -52.17 11.64
CA LYS A 1 -0.18 -52.33 10.22
C LYS A 1 -0.93 -51.08 9.74
N LEU A 2 -1.96 -50.63 10.49
CA LEU A 2 -2.75 -49.45 10.11
C LEU A 2 -1.91 -48.14 10.05
N GLY A 3 -1.04 -47.93 11.03
CA GLY A 3 -0.13 -46.76 11.03
C GLY A 3 0.85 -46.74 9.85
N ILE A 4 1.24 -47.92 9.33
CA ILE A 4 2.11 -48.02 8.14
C ILE A 4 1.39 -47.50 6.89
N ILE A 5 0.11 -47.82 6.73
CA ILE A 5 -0.69 -47.31 5.59
C ILE A 5 -0.79 -45.79 5.69
N ALA A 6 -1.10 -45.24 6.87
CA ALA A 6 -1.20 -43.80 7.08
C ALA A 6 0.12 -43.08 6.80
N THR A 7 1.27 -43.62 7.30
CA THR A 7 2.59 -43.00 7.07
C THR A 7 3.00 -43.06 5.60
N ILE A 8 2.78 -44.16 4.90
CA ILE A 8 3.09 -44.29 3.47
C ILE A 8 2.25 -43.27 2.66
N THR A 9 0.94 -43.23 2.92
CA THR A 9 0.04 -42.25 2.27
C THR A 9 0.48 -40.84 2.51
N SER A 10 0.85 -40.49 3.75
CA SER A 10 1.33 -39.14 4.11
C SER A 10 2.66 -38.79 3.41
N ILE A 11 3.61 -39.73 3.35
CA ILE A 11 4.90 -39.50 2.65
C ILE A 11 4.66 -39.22 1.16
N ILE A 12 3.82 -40.04 0.51
CA ILE A 12 3.48 -39.86 -0.91
C ILE A 12 2.77 -38.52 -1.11
N ALA A 13 1.85 -38.15 -0.21
CA ALA A 13 1.13 -36.88 -0.25
C ALA A 13 2.10 -35.68 -0.13
N ILE A 14 3.09 -35.75 0.76
CA ILE A 14 4.12 -34.72 0.91
C ILE A 14 4.94 -34.57 -0.37
N LEU A 15 5.38 -35.67 -0.99
CA LEU A 15 6.16 -35.62 -2.24
C LEU A 15 5.36 -35.01 -3.40
N ILE A 16 4.09 -35.38 -3.53
CA ILE A 16 3.18 -34.81 -4.54
C ILE A 16 2.96 -33.30 -4.23
N GLY A 17 2.70 -32.97 -2.97
CA GLY A 17 2.48 -31.60 -2.54
C GLY A 17 3.68 -30.68 -2.78
N GLN A 18 4.90 -31.15 -2.56
CA GLN A 18 6.12 -30.38 -2.87
C GLN A 18 6.25 -30.08 -4.38
N LYS A 19 5.90 -31.03 -5.25
CA LYS A 19 5.89 -30.80 -6.70
C LYS A 19 4.79 -29.81 -7.10
N MET A 20 3.61 -29.97 -6.55
CA MET A 20 2.48 -29.05 -6.76
C MET A 20 2.85 -27.64 -6.34
N ASN A 21 3.47 -27.46 -5.17
CA ASN A 21 3.87 -26.16 -4.65
C ASN A 21 4.84 -25.43 -5.58
N LYS A 22 5.83 -26.13 -6.14
CA LYS A 22 6.77 -25.54 -7.12
C LYS A 22 6.07 -25.02 -8.39
N VAL A 23 5.07 -25.75 -8.87
CA VAL A 23 4.28 -25.34 -10.04
C VAL A 23 3.39 -24.16 -9.66
N SER A 24 2.72 -24.24 -8.52
CA SER A 24 1.82 -23.21 -8.02
C SER A 24 2.52 -21.88 -7.79
N LEU A 25 3.72 -21.87 -7.18
CA LEU A 25 4.51 -20.67 -6.91
C LEU A 25 4.86 -19.92 -8.20
N LYS A 26 5.39 -20.63 -9.19
CA LYS A 26 5.77 -20.01 -10.46
C LYS A 26 4.59 -19.37 -11.19
N GLU A 27 3.45 -20.03 -11.19
CA GLU A 27 2.25 -19.50 -11.85
C GLU A 27 1.54 -18.44 -11.01
N ALA A 28 1.70 -18.46 -9.68
CA ALA A 28 1.19 -17.41 -8.80
C ALA A 28 1.89 -16.07 -9.05
N GLU A 29 3.20 -16.06 -9.29
CA GLU A 29 3.95 -14.85 -9.67
C GLU A 29 3.39 -14.24 -10.96
N VAL A 30 3.21 -15.06 -12.01
CA VAL A 30 2.66 -14.60 -13.30
C VAL A 30 1.24 -14.03 -13.14
N ARG A 31 0.42 -14.68 -12.31
CA ARG A 31 -0.93 -14.21 -12.00
C ARG A 31 -0.92 -12.89 -11.25
N GLN A 32 0.01 -12.74 -10.32
CA GLN A 32 0.17 -11.52 -9.53
C GLN A 32 0.57 -10.35 -10.43
N GLU A 33 1.58 -10.51 -11.28
CA GLU A 33 2.00 -9.50 -12.25
C GLU A 33 0.85 -9.06 -13.15
N GLN A 34 0.05 -10.02 -13.64
CA GLN A 34 -1.11 -9.71 -14.47
C GLN A 34 -2.21 -8.95 -13.70
N SER A 35 -2.38 -9.23 -12.40
CA SER A 35 -3.30 -8.50 -11.53
C SER A 35 -2.87 -7.06 -11.31
N GLU A 36 -1.56 -6.81 -11.23
CA GLU A 36 -0.99 -5.46 -11.13
C GLU A 36 -1.24 -4.66 -12.41
N HIS A 37 -0.93 -5.23 -13.56
CA HIS A 37 -1.22 -4.60 -14.86
C HIS A 37 -2.71 -4.27 -15.03
N LEU A 38 -3.60 -5.14 -14.57
CA LEU A 38 -5.04 -4.87 -14.59
C LEU A 38 -5.38 -3.68 -13.69
N THR A 39 -4.81 -3.63 -12.48
CA THR A 39 -5.04 -2.54 -11.53
C THR A 39 -4.56 -1.21 -12.10
N GLU A 40 -3.36 -1.16 -12.68
CA GLU A 40 -2.82 0.02 -13.34
C GLU A 40 -3.71 0.48 -14.51
N ALA A 41 -4.20 -0.46 -15.34
CA ALA A 41 -5.09 -0.15 -16.44
C ALA A 41 -6.44 0.43 -15.96
N VAL A 42 -6.99 -0.09 -14.86
CA VAL A 42 -8.22 0.43 -14.24
C VAL A 42 -8.00 1.83 -13.68
N LEU A 43 -6.91 2.05 -12.92
CA LEU A 43 -6.57 3.37 -12.35
C LEU A 43 -6.37 4.40 -13.46
N SER A 44 -5.56 4.06 -14.48
CA SER A 44 -5.34 4.95 -15.64
C SER A 44 -6.63 5.29 -16.39
N PHE A 45 -7.56 4.33 -16.52
CA PHE A 45 -8.85 4.58 -17.13
C PHE A 45 -9.72 5.53 -16.29
N VAL A 46 -9.75 5.33 -14.97
CA VAL A 46 -10.54 6.16 -14.04
C VAL A 46 -9.97 7.58 -13.96
N GLU A 47 -8.66 7.72 -13.77
CA GLU A 47 -7.99 9.03 -13.73
C GLU A 47 -8.11 9.77 -15.05
N GLY A 48 -8.00 9.05 -16.17
CA GLY A 48 -8.12 9.60 -17.52
C GLY A 48 -9.53 9.79 -18.03
N ILE A 49 -10.59 9.49 -17.25
CA ILE A 49 -12.00 9.45 -17.74
C ILE A 49 -12.46 10.77 -18.36
N SER A 50 -12.03 11.89 -17.81
CA SER A 50 -12.35 13.22 -18.32
C SER A 50 -11.77 13.45 -19.73
N VAL A 51 -10.52 13.03 -19.93
CA VAL A 51 -9.83 13.10 -21.23
C VAL A 51 -10.48 12.14 -22.21
N ILE A 52 -10.74 10.90 -21.80
CA ILE A 52 -11.38 9.87 -22.62
C ILE A 52 -12.74 10.36 -23.13
N LYS A 53 -13.53 11.01 -22.28
CA LYS A 53 -14.84 11.59 -22.66
C LYS A 53 -14.69 12.80 -23.58
N SER A 54 -13.76 13.72 -23.29
CA SER A 54 -13.59 14.94 -24.08
C SER A 54 -13.14 14.67 -25.52
N TYR A 55 -12.35 13.61 -25.74
CA TYR A 55 -11.91 13.19 -27.06
C TYR A 55 -12.75 12.07 -27.69
N ASN A 56 -13.89 11.71 -27.08
CA ASN A 56 -14.78 10.63 -27.53
C ASN A 56 -14.08 9.27 -27.74
N LEU A 57 -13.11 8.95 -26.87
CA LEU A 57 -12.31 7.72 -26.93
C LEU A 57 -12.91 6.58 -26.11
N LEU A 58 -14.11 6.76 -25.55
CA LEU A 58 -14.73 5.80 -24.63
C LEU A 58 -14.81 4.39 -25.23
N GLY A 59 -15.22 4.27 -26.49
CA GLY A 59 -15.33 2.98 -27.16
C GLY A 59 -14.01 2.23 -27.31
N ASN A 60 -12.92 2.93 -27.63
CA ASN A 60 -11.61 2.32 -27.82
C ASN A 60 -10.95 1.99 -26.45
N LYS A 61 -10.99 2.90 -25.49
CA LYS A 61 -10.40 2.69 -24.17
C LYS A 61 -11.17 1.66 -23.34
N SER A 62 -12.50 1.57 -23.51
CA SER A 62 -13.29 0.50 -22.90
C SER A 62 -12.97 -0.87 -23.50
N LYS A 63 -12.66 -0.97 -24.80
CA LYS A 63 -12.22 -2.22 -25.42
C LYS A 63 -10.86 -2.65 -24.89
N GLU A 64 -9.90 -1.72 -24.78
CA GLU A 64 -8.57 -1.96 -24.21
C GLU A 64 -8.68 -2.45 -22.77
N LEU A 65 -9.47 -1.79 -21.93
CA LEU A 65 -9.72 -2.22 -20.57
C LEU A 65 -10.40 -3.59 -20.51
N SER A 66 -11.41 -3.84 -21.37
CA SER A 66 -12.08 -5.14 -21.46
C SER A 66 -11.11 -6.26 -21.86
N GLU A 67 -10.13 -5.97 -22.70
CA GLU A 67 -9.11 -6.94 -23.10
C GLU A 67 -8.16 -7.26 -21.92
N ASN A 68 -7.76 -6.27 -21.12
CA ASN A 68 -6.99 -6.51 -19.89
C ASN A 68 -7.76 -7.39 -18.89
N PHE A 69 -9.08 -7.20 -18.74
CA PHE A 69 -9.92 -8.08 -17.94
C PHE A 69 -9.96 -9.51 -18.49
N ARG A 70 -10.05 -9.68 -19.82
CA ARG A 70 -10.02 -11.00 -20.45
C ARG A 70 -8.68 -11.70 -20.23
N GLN A 71 -7.57 -11.00 -20.42
CA GLN A 71 -6.23 -11.53 -20.18
C GLN A 71 -6.05 -11.96 -18.73
N SER A 72 -6.49 -11.14 -17.78
CA SER A 72 -6.45 -11.49 -16.36
C SER A 72 -7.32 -12.72 -16.05
N ARG A 73 -8.54 -12.79 -16.61
CA ARG A 73 -9.40 -13.97 -16.49
C ARG A 73 -8.72 -15.22 -17.06
N ASP A 74 -8.14 -15.12 -18.25
CA ASP A 74 -7.55 -16.29 -18.93
C ASP A 74 -6.32 -16.80 -18.18
N LYS A 75 -5.52 -15.91 -17.59
CA LYS A 75 -4.42 -16.28 -16.69
C LYS A 75 -4.90 -16.95 -15.40
N ASN A 76 -5.98 -16.47 -14.81
CA ASN A 76 -6.59 -17.11 -13.65
C ASN A 76 -7.11 -18.52 -14.00
N ILE A 77 -7.75 -18.70 -15.16
CA ILE A 77 -8.20 -20.02 -15.62
C ILE A 77 -7.00 -20.96 -15.85
N GLN A 78 -5.93 -20.50 -16.52
CA GLN A 78 -4.73 -21.29 -16.73
C GLN A 78 -4.10 -21.75 -15.40
N PHE A 79 -4.04 -20.89 -14.40
CA PHE A 79 -3.57 -21.25 -13.07
C PHE A 79 -4.42 -22.36 -12.47
N GLU A 80 -5.73 -22.22 -12.49
CA GLU A 80 -6.66 -23.25 -11.96
C GLU A 80 -6.54 -24.58 -12.73
N GLU A 81 -6.41 -24.54 -14.05
CA GLU A 81 -6.24 -25.74 -14.87
C GLU A 81 -4.93 -26.48 -14.56
N MET A 82 -3.86 -25.77 -14.20
CA MET A 82 -2.59 -26.38 -13.81
C MET A 82 -2.58 -26.94 -12.39
N VAL A 83 -3.22 -26.27 -11.44
CA VAL A 83 -3.20 -26.66 -10.02
C VAL A 83 -4.28 -27.70 -9.69
N THR A 84 -5.47 -27.60 -10.29
CA THR A 84 -6.61 -28.49 -10.00
C THR A 84 -6.32 -29.98 -10.20
N PRO A 85 -5.60 -30.46 -11.23
CA PRO A 85 -5.26 -31.88 -11.38
C PRO A 85 -4.45 -32.43 -10.21
N TRP A 86 -3.51 -31.64 -9.67
CA TRP A 86 -2.71 -32.00 -8.50
C TRP A 86 -3.56 -32.11 -7.25
N MET A 87 -4.46 -31.16 -7.03
CA MET A 87 -5.40 -31.17 -5.90
C MET A 87 -6.35 -32.37 -5.97
N ARG A 88 -6.84 -32.72 -7.16
CA ARG A 88 -7.64 -33.92 -7.38
C ARG A 88 -6.82 -35.19 -7.11
N GLY A 89 -5.59 -35.25 -7.59
CA GLY A 89 -4.68 -36.39 -7.34
C GLY A 89 -4.43 -36.61 -5.85
N LEU A 90 -4.16 -35.55 -5.09
CA LEU A 90 -4.03 -35.60 -3.63
C LEU A 90 -5.32 -36.07 -2.96
N SER A 91 -6.48 -35.56 -3.38
CA SER A 91 -7.77 -35.98 -2.83
C SER A 91 -8.05 -37.47 -3.06
N TRP A 92 -7.73 -37.98 -4.25
CA TRP A 92 -7.83 -39.42 -4.54
C TRP A 92 -6.86 -40.25 -3.70
N LEU A 93 -5.61 -39.80 -3.52
CA LEU A 93 -4.62 -40.47 -2.68
C LEU A 93 -5.11 -40.59 -1.24
N TYR A 94 -5.66 -39.54 -0.66
CA TYR A 94 -6.24 -39.53 0.69
C TYR A 94 -7.45 -40.48 0.78
N ALA A 95 -8.33 -40.46 -0.22
CA ALA A 95 -9.48 -41.37 -0.27
C ALA A 95 -9.05 -42.86 -0.28
N ILE A 96 -8.02 -43.17 -1.07
CA ILE A 96 -7.45 -44.53 -1.12
C ILE A 96 -6.80 -44.91 0.22
N GLY A 97 -6.07 -43.95 0.85
CA GLY A 97 -5.48 -44.15 2.18
C GLY A 97 -6.53 -44.43 3.25
N ILE A 98 -7.62 -43.63 3.28
CA ILE A 98 -8.76 -43.84 4.18
C ILE A 98 -9.40 -45.20 3.97
N LEU A 99 -9.70 -45.55 2.72
CA LEU A 99 -10.26 -46.86 2.35
C LEU A 99 -9.35 -48.03 2.78
N GLY A 100 -8.05 -47.93 2.56
CA GLY A 100 -7.06 -48.92 2.98
C GLY A 100 -7.03 -49.10 4.50
N ILE A 101 -7.12 -48.05 5.27
CA ILE A 101 -7.18 -48.09 6.73
C ILE A 101 -8.50 -48.75 7.19
N LEU A 102 -9.64 -48.34 6.58
CA LEU A 102 -10.96 -48.92 6.91
C LEU A 102 -11.03 -50.42 6.62
N ILE A 103 -10.62 -50.84 5.44
CA ILE A 103 -10.63 -52.28 5.05
C ILE A 103 -9.71 -53.08 5.96
N SER A 104 -8.49 -52.58 6.22
CA SER A 104 -7.54 -53.25 7.11
C SER A 104 -8.03 -53.34 8.55
N GLY A 105 -8.69 -52.29 9.04
CA GLY A 105 -9.27 -52.25 10.37
C GLY A 105 -10.44 -53.22 10.53
N LEU A 106 -11.31 -53.28 9.53
CA LEU A 106 -12.43 -54.25 9.49
C LEU A 106 -11.92 -55.67 9.47
N PHE A 107 -10.87 -55.95 8.67
CA PHE A 107 -10.25 -57.29 8.62
C PHE A 107 -9.67 -57.69 9.98
N LEU A 108 -8.99 -56.77 10.69
CA LEU A 108 -8.43 -57.03 12.02
C LEU A 108 -9.52 -57.21 13.08
N PHE A 109 -10.66 -56.57 12.92
CA PHE A 109 -11.83 -56.73 13.81
C PHE A 109 -12.45 -58.12 13.59
N ILE A 110 -12.69 -58.56 12.34
CA ILE A 110 -13.23 -59.88 12.02
C ILE A 110 -12.29 -60.99 12.48
N SER A 111 -10.97 -60.74 12.48
CA SER A 111 -9.94 -61.68 12.96
C SER A 111 -9.79 -61.69 14.49
N ASP A 112 -10.69 -61.10 15.22
CA ASP A 112 -10.64 -60.94 16.71
C ASP A 112 -9.36 -60.29 17.26
N THR A 113 -8.62 -59.60 16.42
CA THR A 113 -7.36 -58.96 16.81
C THR A 113 -7.58 -57.56 17.38
N LEU A 114 -8.70 -56.93 17.05
CA LEU A 114 -9.10 -55.58 17.54
C LEU A 114 -10.47 -55.67 18.24
N SER A 115 -10.60 -55.02 19.40
CA SER A 115 -11.88 -54.88 20.08
C SER A 115 -12.80 -53.91 19.35
N LEU A 116 -14.11 -54.02 19.58
CA LEU A 116 -15.13 -53.13 19.03
C LEU A 116 -14.85 -51.65 19.35
N THR A 117 -14.40 -51.37 20.58
CA THR A 117 -14.08 -50.02 21.04
C THR A 117 -12.93 -49.39 20.23
N TYR A 118 -11.87 -50.15 19.99
CA TYR A 118 -10.76 -49.66 19.16
C TYR A 118 -11.16 -49.46 17.70
N THR A 119 -12.02 -50.35 17.16
CA THR A 119 -12.52 -50.22 15.80
C THR A 119 -13.39 -48.98 15.63
N MET A 120 -14.28 -48.68 16.60
CA MET A 120 -15.08 -47.47 16.59
C MET A 120 -14.22 -46.21 16.72
N GLY A 121 -13.25 -46.20 17.63
CA GLY A 121 -12.29 -45.09 17.75
C GLY A 121 -11.54 -44.83 16.43
N MET A 122 -11.08 -45.89 15.78
CA MET A 122 -10.40 -45.82 14.48
C MET A 122 -11.30 -45.21 13.39
N LEU A 123 -12.58 -45.60 13.34
CA LEU A 123 -13.53 -45.05 12.35
C LEU A 123 -13.73 -43.52 12.53
N LEU A 124 -13.69 -43.04 13.75
CA LEU A 124 -13.81 -41.60 14.05
C LEU A 124 -12.53 -40.83 13.65
N PHE A 125 -11.35 -41.43 13.91
CA PHE A 125 -10.08 -40.74 13.65
C PHE A 125 -9.58 -40.84 12.21
N VAL A 126 -10.01 -41.85 11.44
CA VAL A 126 -9.47 -42.09 10.09
C VAL A 126 -9.75 -40.92 9.14
N ILE A 127 -10.90 -40.29 9.28
CA ILE A 127 -11.30 -39.15 8.45
C ILE A 127 -10.46 -37.94 8.78
N GLU A 128 -10.17 -37.71 10.07
CA GLU A 128 -9.43 -36.53 10.55
C GLU A 128 -7.90 -36.62 10.37
N ILE A 129 -7.35 -37.84 10.17
CA ILE A 129 -5.89 -38.04 10.14
C ILE A 129 -5.20 -37.31 8.97
N PHE A 130 -5.91 -37.11 7.85
CA PHE A 130 -5.38 -36.46 6.66
C PHE A 130 -5.82 -35.01 6.50
N ASN A 131 -6.76 -34.52 7.30
CA ASN A 131 -7.26 -33.16 7.22
C ASN A 131 -6.16 -32.10 7.42
N PRO A 132 -5.24 -32.19 8.41
CA PRO A 132 -4.17 -31.21 8.58
C PRO A 132 -3.26 -31.12 7.35
N LEU A 133 -2.93 -32.25 6.72
CA LEU A 133 -2.11 -32.27 5.50
C LEU A 133 -2.83 -31.62 4.32
N LYS A 134 -4.12 -31.87 4.17
CA LYS A 134 -4.94 -31.27 3.12
C LYS A 134 -5.04 -29.74 3.30
N SER A 135 -5.27 -29.28 4.52
CA SER A 135 -5.34 -27.85 4.85
C SER A 135 -4.00 -27.15 4.59
N LEU A 136 -2.88 -27.77 4.95
CA LEU A 136 -1.54 -27.20 4.78
C LEU A 136 -1.25 -26.87 3.31
N TYR A 137 -1.65 -27.70 2.36
CA TYR A 137 -1.47 -27.41 0.94
C TYR A 137 -2.49 -26.40 0.39
N ALA A 138 -3.70 -26.38 0.92
CA ALA A 138 -4.69 -25.35 0.56
C ALA A 138 -4.24 -23.95 1.00
N GLU A 139 -3.65 -23.86 2.19
CA GLU A 139 -3.15 -22.58 2.74
C GLU A 139 -1.80 -22.13 2.16
N SER A 140 -1.05 -23.04 1.51
CA SER A 140 0.26 -22.71 0.92
C SER A 140 0.15 -21.58 -0.13
N ASN A 141 -0.93 -21.54 -0.90
CA ASN A 141 -1.17 -20.47 -1.88
C ASN A 141 -1.43 -19.11 -1.20
N ASN A 142 -2.13 -19.11 -0.07
CA ASN A 142 -2.38 -17.90 0.70
C ASN A 142 -1.09 -17.34 1.31
N MET A 143 -0.19 -18.23 1.76
CA MET A 143 1.12 -17.82 2.28
C MET A 143 1.96 -17.07 1.24
N THR A 144 1.95 -17.50 -0.02
CA THR A 144 2.68 -16.81 -1.10
C THR A 144 2.16 -15.39 -1.32
N ILE A 145 0.83 -15.21 -1.25
CA ILE A 145 0.23 -13.86 -1.35
C ILE A 145 0.66 -12.99 -0.16
N VAL A 146 0.66 -13.57 1.05
CA VAL A 146 1.10 -12.85 2.27
C VAL A 146 2.58 -12.46 2.17
N GLU A 147 3.46 -13.37 1.73
CA GLU A 147 4.88 -13.08 1.51
C GLU A 147 5.06 -11.93 0.51
N SER A 148 4.40 -11.97 -0.64
CA SER A 148 4.47 -10.88 -1.63
C SER A 148 3.96 -9.54 -1.08
N CYS A 149 2.93 -9.54 -0.22
CA CYS A 149 2.47 -8.33 0.45
C CYS A 149 3.49 -7.82 1.47
N LEU A 150 4.14 -8.71 2.22
CA LEU A 150 5.20 -8.34 3.18
C LEU A 150 6.41 -7.75 2.48
N ASP A 151 6.87 -8.35 1.38
CA ASP A 151 7.99 -7.83 0.59
C ASP A 151 7.73 -6.39 0.13
N ARG A 152 6.51 -6.08 -0.31
CA ARG A 152 6.12 -4.71 -0.71
C ARG A 152 6.07 -3.74 0.46
N ILE A 153 5.64 -4.21 1.62
CA ILE A 153 5.65 -3.42 2.85
C ILE A 153 7.10 -3.14 3.24
N GLU A 154 7.99 -4.14 3.15
CA GLU A 154 9.41 -3.97 3.41
C GLU A 154 10.08 -2.99 2.43
N GLU A 155 9.76 -3.07 1.13
CA GLU A 155 10.23 -2.10 0.13
C GLU A 155 9.78 -0.68 0.47
N LEU A 156 8.54 -0.50 0.92
CA LEU A 156 8.03 0.80 1.35
C LEU A 156 8.77 1.33 2.58
N PHE A 157 9.03 0.49 3.58
CA PHE A 157 9.80 0.86 4.77
C PHE A 157 11.31 1.00 4.52
N ALA A 158 11.82 0.42 3.43
CA ALA A 158 13.21 0.59 3.01
C ALA A 158 13.48 1.94 2.31
N VAL A 159 12.43 2.70 1.96
CA VAL A 159 12.58 4.06 1.44
C VAL A 159 13.24 4.93 2.50
N GLU A 160 14.36 5.54 2.14
CA GLU A 160 15.08 6.42 3.06
C GLU A 160 14.21 7.62 3.45
N GLU A 161 13.98 7.77 4.74
CA GLU A 161 13.32 8.96 5.28
C GLU A 161 14.25 10.17 5.20
N LEU A 162 13.65 11.36 5.05
CA LEU A 162 14.42 12.60 5.17
C LEU A 162 15.07 12.68 6.55
N PRO A 163 16.40 12.92 6.64
CA PRO A 163 17.10 12.93 7.91
C PRO A 163 16.64 14.10 8.79
N ASP A 164 15.90 13.82 9.85
CA ASP A 164 15.49 14.80 10.88
C ASP A 164 16.52 14.83 12.01
N LYS A 165 17.71 15.37 11.71
CA LYS A 165 18.83 15.49 12.66
C LYS A 165 19.00 16.88 13.25
N GLY A 166 18.12 17.81 12.91
CA GLY A 166 18.14 19.19 13.39
C GLY A 166 17.97 19.25 14.91
N LYS A 167 18.66 20.20 15.54
CA LYS A 167 18.62 20.44 17.00
C LYS A 167 18.50 21.93 17.34
N LYS A 168 18.53 22.81 16.35
CA LYS A 168 18.44 24.25 16.56
C LYS A 168 16.99 24.67 16.75
N GLU A 169 16.79 25.73 17.51
CA GLU A 169 15.51 26.39 17.73
C GLU A 169 15.58 27.80 17.17
N ILE A 170 14.46 28.30 16.69
CA ILE A 170 14.37 29.70 16.23
C ILE A 170 13.98 30.57 17.42
N ASN A 171 14.97 31.20 18.06
CA ASN A 171 14.74 32.02 19.23
C ASN A 171 14.60 33.50 18.88
N THR A 172 15.27 33.98 17.82
CA THR A 172 15.21 35.37 17.33
C THR A 172 15.53 35.40 15.85
N TYR A 173 14.89 36.30 15.12
CA TYR A 173 15.23 36.59 13.73
C TYR A 173 16.39 37.60 13.70
N GLU A 174 17.64 37.13 13.69
CA GLU A 174 18.83 37.97 13.60
C GLU A 174 19.24 38.31 12.15
N SER A 175 18.49 37.81 11.15
CA SER A 175 18.79 37.98 9.73
C SER A 175 17.95 39.11 9.12
N GLU A 176 18.49 39.82 8.11
CA GLU A 176 17.75 40.78 7.28
C GLU A 176 16.55 40.13 6.58
N TYR A 177 16.63 38.81 6.32
CA TYR A 177 15.61 38.03 5.64
C TYR A 177 15.02 36.98 6.56
N VAL A 178 13.69 36.89 6.60
CA VAL A 178 12.98 35.80 7.31
C VAL A 178 13.21 34.49 6.62
N VAL A 179 13.24 34.48 5.27
CA VAL A 179 13.59 33.31 4.43
C VAL A 179 14.66 33.77 3.44
N GLU A 180 15.69 32.96 3.27
CA GLU A 180 16.77 33.25 2.32
C GLU A 180 17.19 31.99 1.58
N TYR A 181 17.25 32.07 0.26
CA TYR A 181 17.80 31.04 -0.63
C TYR A 181 19.17 31.49 -1.09
N LYS A 182 20.20 30.64 -0.95
CA LYS A 182 21.57 30.90 -1.39
C LYS A 182 22.06 29.79 -2.32
N ASN A 183 22.27 30.16 -3.59
CA ASN A 183 22.84 29.29 -4.64
C ASN A 183 22.15 27.91 -4.70
N VAL A 184 20.82 27.88 -4.60
CA VAL A 184 20.04 26.65 -4.51
C VAL A 184 19.91 26.00 -5.89
N CYS A 185 20.38 24.75 -5.99
CA CYS A 185 20.14 23.87 -7.13
C CYS A 185 19.32 22.67 -6.69
N PHE A 186 18.36 22.27 -7.53
CA PHE A 186 17.51 21.12 -7.22
C PHE A 186 17.07 20.37 -8.47
N SER A 187 17.02 19.05 -8.36
CA SER A 187 16.57 18.11 -9.38
C SER A 187 15.58 17.09 -8.83
N TYR A 188 14.49 16.86 -9.55
CA TYR A 188 13.67 15.65 -9.35
C TYR A 188 14.30 14.48 -10.12
N GLY A 189 15.04 13.63 -9.42
CA GLY A 189 15.82 12.56 -10.04
C GLY A 189 16.86 13.11 -11.03
N LYS A 190 16.70 12.82 -12.32
CA LYS A 190 17.64 13.28 -13.38
C LYS A 190 17.29 14.64 -13.99
N LYS A 191 16.12 15.18 -13.66
CA LYS A 191 15.64 16.43 -14.24
C LYS A 191 15.93 17.60 -13.30
N GLU A 192 16.90 18.44 -13.69
CA GLU A 192 17.19 19.67 -12.97
C GLU A 192 16.09 20.71 -13.18
N VAL A 193 15.67 21.35 -12.08
CA VAL A 193 14.53 22.29 -12.06
C VAL A 193 14.94 23.66 -11.53
N LEU A 194 15.84 23.72 -10.56
CA LEU A 194 16.38 24.99 -10.02
C LEU A 194 17.88 25.03 -10.25
N HIS A 195 18.35 26.16 -10.82
CA HIS A 195 19.74 26.42 -11.18
C HIS A 195 20.19 27.68 -10.45
N ASP A 196 21.03 27.55 -9.44
CA ASP A 196 21.69 28.64 -8.71
C ASP A 196 20.74 29.76 -8.26
N VAL A 197 19.62 29.38 -7.63
CA VAL A 197 18.57 30.31 -7.22
C VAL A 197 18.96 30.99 -5.92
N SER A 198 18.99 32.33 -5.92
CA SER A 198 19.29 33.14 -4.74
C SER A 198 18.31 34.29 -4.62
N PHE A 199 17.62 34.41 -3.48
CA PHE A 199 16.75 35.54 -3.13
C PHE A 199 16.45 35.55 -1.63
N GLY A 200 15.94 36.67 -1.10
CA GLY A 200 15.51 36.78 0.29
C GLY A 200 14.11 37.37 0.40
N LEU A 201 13.37 36.91 1.41
CA LEU A 201 12.05 37.42 1.79
C LEU A 201 12.18 38.20 3.09
N LYS A 202 11.68 39.44 3.09
CA LYS A 202 11.69 40.29 4.27
C LYS A 202 10.45 40.04 5.13
N GLU A 203 10.59 40.32 6.41
CA GLU A 203 9.47 40.27 7.34
C GLU A 203 8.33 41.21 6.91
N ASN A 204 7.09 40.81 7.15
CA ASN A 204 5.89 41.55 6.80
C ASN A 204 5.81 42.01 5.33
N SER A 205 6.43 41.26 4.42
CA SER A 205 6.39 41.53 2.98
C SER A 205 5.57 40.52 2.21
N MET A 206 5.04 40.94 1.06
CA MET A 206 4.40 40.05 0.09
C MET A 206 5.32 39.89 -1.11
N THR A 207 5.68 38.66 -1.45
CA THR A 207 6.53 38.34 -2.60
C THR A 207 5.80 37.47 -3.58
N ALA A 208 5.76 37.85 -4.85
CA ALA A 208 5.14 37.08 -5.91
C ALA A 208 6.22 36.39 -6.77
N LEU A 209 6.11 35.06 -6.91
CA LEU A 209 6.93 34.29 -7.85
C LEU A 209 6.22 34.25 -9.21
N VAL A 210 6.80 34.89 -10.22
CA VAL A 210 6.25 35.03 -11.57
C VAL A 210 7.12 34.27 -12.54
N GLY A 211 6.48 33.54 -13.47
CA GLY A 211 7.18 32.76 -14.50
C GLY A 211 6.26 31.79 -15.24
N LYS A 212 6.74 31.19 -16.31
CA LYS A 212 6.03 30.21 -17.14
C LYS A 212 5.66 28.98 -16.30
N SER A 213 4.68 28.18 -16.76
CA SER A 213 4.40 26.87 -16.15
C SER A 213 5.66 26.00 -16.25
N GLY A 214 5.97 25.27 -15.17
CA GLY A 214 7.19 24.46 -15.10
C GLY A 214 8.49 25.20 -14.77
N SER A 215 8.46 26.50 -14.46
CA SER A 215 9.67 27.28 -14.10
C SER A 215 10.16 27.09 -12.66
N GLY A 216 9.63 26.10 -11.92
CA GLY A 216 10.10 25.80 -10.55
C GLY A 216 9.43 26.56 -9.41
N LYS A 217 8.39 27.37 -9.66
CA LYS A 217 7.71 28.16 -8.60
C LYS A 217 7.18 27.30 -7.45
N SER A 218 6.45 26.23 -7.77
CA SER A 218 5.95 25.30 -6.76
C SER A 218 7.07 24.51 -6.11
N THR A 219 8.15 24.23 -6.86
CA THR A 219 9.35 23.57 -6.32
C THR A 219 10.01 24.42 -5.25
N ILE A 220 10.14 25.74 -5.45
CA ILE A 220 10.65 26.67 -4.43
C ILE A 220 9.82 26.53 -3.15
N ALA A 221 8.48 26.62 -3.23
CA ALA A 221 7.62 26.50 -2.06
C ALA A 221 7.75 25.12 -1.37
N ASN A 222 7.83 24.05 -2.15
CA ASN A 222 7.96 22.69 -1.62
C ASN A 222 9.31 22.45 -0.93
N LEU A 223 10.38 23.06 -1.41
CA LEU A 223 11.70 22.99 -0.80
C LEU A 223 11.79 23.78 0.50
N LEU A 224 11.03 24.89 0.64
CA LEU A 224 10.96 25.65 1.89
C LEU A 224 10.41 24.80 3.03
N VAL A 225 9.36 24.03 2.78
CA VAL A 225 8.79 23.08 3.77
C VAL A 225 9.57 21.76 3.85
N ARG A 226 10.68 21.68 3.12
CA ARG A 226 11.58 20.53 3.12
C ARG A 226 10.89 19.19 2.79
N PHE A 227 9.99 19.19 1.78
CA PHE A 227 9.46 17.92 1.22
C PHE A 227 10.54 17.14 0.48
N TRP A 228 11.59 17.83 0.04
CA TRP A 228 12.82 17.24 -0.54
C TRP A 228 14.02 18.04 -0.05
N ASP A 229 15.15 17.39 0.08
CA ASP A 229 16.42 18.06 0.31
C ASP A 229 17.02 18.57 -1.01
N ILE A 230 17.62 19.74 -0.96
CA ILE A 230 18.29 20.37 -2.11
C ILE A 230 19.60 19.64 -2.47
N ASN A 231 19.98 19.68 -3.75
CA ASN A 231 21.24 19.10 -4.23
C ASN A 231 22.46 19.94 -3.83
N SER A 232 22.36 21.28 -3.91
CA SER A 232 23.40 22.19 -3.47
C SER A 232 22.82 23.56 -3.08
N GLY A 233 23.61 24.37 -2.41
CA GLY A 233 23.18 25.64 -1.83
C GLY A 233 22.62 25.47 -0.42
N THR A 234 21.91 26.49 0.06
CA THR A 234 21.30 26.49 1.41
C THR A 234 20.00 27.30 1.42
N ILE A 235 19.04 26.85 2.19
CA ILE A 235 17.80 27.59 2.49
C ILE A 235 17.81 27.91 3.98
N TYR A 236 17.60 29.18 4.31
CA TYR A 236 17.57 29.65 5.69
C TYR A 236 16.18 30.13 6.08
N ILE A 237 15.80 29.91 7.33
CA ILE A 237 14.69 30.56 8.02
C ILE A 237 15.23 31.21 9.30
N GLY A 238 15.01 32.55 9.45
CA GLY A 238 15.54 33.29 10.57
C GLY A 238 17.07 33.24 10.69
N GLY A 239 17.78 33.05 9.57
CA GLY A 239 19.24 32.91 9.54
C GLY A 239 19.77 31.49 9.85
N ILE A 240 18.89 30.50 10.12
CA ILE A 240 19.25 29.13 10.42
C ILE A 240 18.96 28.26 9.19
N ASP A 241 19.92 27.39 8.80
CA ASP A 241 19.71 26.40 7.75
C ASP A 241 18.54 25.47 8.12
N ILE A 242 17.58 25.30 7.21
CA ILE A 242 16.40 24.46 7.45
C ILE A 242 16.78 22.98 7.74
N LYS A 243 17.96 22.53 7.34
CA LYS A 243 18.49 21.20 7.65
C LYS A 243 18.94 21.06 9.10
N GLU A 244 19.23 22.17 9.78
CA GLU A 244 19.62 22.19 11.19
C GLU A 244 18.44 22.33 12.14
N LEU A 245 17.23 22.59 11.61
CA LEU A 245 15.98 22.66 12.36
C LEU A 245 15.32 21.27 12.40
N PRO A 246 14.75 20.85 13.55
CA PRO A 246 13.81 19.73 13.56
C PRO A 246 12.64 20.02 12.60
N LEU A 247 12.16 18.98 11.90
CA LEU A 247 11.04 19.15 10.96
C LEU A 247 9.79 19.74 11.63
N SER A 248 9.52 19.34 12.86
CA SER A 248 8.40 19.89 13.66
C SER A 248 8.54 21.39 13.92
N VAL A 249 9.75 21.86 14.20
CA VAL A 249 10.03 23.29 14.41
C VAL A 249 9.88 24.06 13.10
N LEU A 250 10.40 23.51 12.00
CA LEU A 250 10.28 24.09 10.66
C LEU A 250 8.81 24.22 10.24
N MET A 251 8.02 23.15 10.37
CA MET A 251 6.60 23.12 9.99
C MET A 251 5.76 24.11 10.80
N ASN A 252 6.10 24.35 12.07
CA ASN A 252 5.41 25.33 12.90
C ASN A 252 5.64 26.81 12.45
N GLN A 253 6.65 27.06 11.60
CA GLN A 253 6.92 28.39 11.08
C GLN A 253 6.21 28.68 9.75
N ILE A 254 5.64 27.66 9.12
CA ILE A 254 5.16 27.76 7.74
C ILE A 254 3.71 27.31 7.67
N SER A 255 2.87 28.09 7.02
CA SER A 255 1.53 27.67 6.61
C SER A 255 1.49 27.61 5.09
N MET A 256 1.01 26.49 4.54
CA MET A 256 0.99 26.25 3.10
C MET A 256 -0.43 26.02 2.60
N VAL A 257 -0.79 26.68 1.49
CA VAL A 257 -2.04 26.44 0.78
C VAL A 257 -1.70 25.79 -0.56
N PHE A 258 -2.18 24.57 -0.75
CA PHE A 258 -1.93 23.79 -1.98
C PHE A 258 -2.89 24.19 -3.10
N GLN A 259 -2.46 24.03 -4.34
CA GLN A 259 -3.31 24.23 -5.52
C GLN A 259 -4.45 23.21 -5.57
N ASN A 260 -4.16 21.95 -5.26
CA ASN A 260 -5.14 20.90 -5.09
C ASN A 260 -5.40 20.73 -3.61
N VAL A 261 -6.53 21.26 -3.15
CA VAL A 261 -6.93 21.18 -1.75
C VAL A 261 -7.51 19.79 -1.49
N TYR A 262 -7.02 19.13 -0.45
CA TYR A 262 -7.57 17.87 0.05
C TYR A 262 -8.32 18.14 1.35
N LEU A 263 -9.54 17.64 1.46
CA LEU A 263 -10.31 17.64 2.70
C LEU A 263 -10.44 16.19 3.16
N PHE A 264 -10.16 15.97 4.44
CA PHE A 264 -10.39 14.67 5.05
C PHE A 264 -11.90 14.43 5.22
N GLU A 265 -12.30 13.16 5.15
CA GLU A 265 -13.69 12.73 5.41
C GLU A 265 -14.01 12.89 6.90
N ASP A 266 -14.23 14.12 7.30
CA ASP A 266 -14.47 14.57 8.67
C ASP A 266 -15.28 15.88 8.63
N THR A 267 -15.65 16.40 9.79
CA THR A 267 -16.35 17.67 9.89
C THR A 267 -15.49 18.84 9.37
N ILE A 268 -16.14 19.91 8.94
CA ILE A 268 -15.43 21.17 8.58
C ILE A 268 -14.66 21.70 9.77
N TYR A 269 -15.24 21.58 10.97
CA TYR A 269 -14.58 21.93 12.21
C TYR A 269 -13.23 21.22 12.37
N ASN A 270 -13.21 19.91 12.26
CA ASN A 270 -12.01 19.09 12.42
C ASN A 270 -10.97 19.36 11.31
N ASN A 271 -11.41 19.59 10.07
CA ASN A 271 -10.52 19.96 8.98
C ASN A 271 -9.82 21.32 9.24
N ILE A 272 -10.49 22.29 9.86
CA ILE A 272 -9.87 23.57 10.25
C ILE A 272 -8.95 23.36 11.47
N LEU A 273 -9.40 22.56 12.45
CA LEU A 273 -8.66 22.25 13.68
C LEU A 273 -7.31 21.59 13.43
N MET A 274 -7.14 20.89 12.29
CA MET A 274 -5.85 20.30 11.89
C MET A 274 -4.70 21.32 11.84
N GLY A 275 -4.99 22.59 11.59
CA GLY A 275 -3.99 23.65 11.60
C GLY A 275 -3.37 23.89 12.98
N ARG A 276 -4.13 23.63 14.05
CA ARG A 276 -3.68 23.66 15.44
C ARG A 276 -4.64 22.83 16.30
N SER A 277 -4.24 21.63 16.67
CA SER A 277 -5.07 20.61 17.34
C SER A 277 -5.57 21.00 18.74
N ASP A 278 -4.92 21.96 19.40
CA ASP A 278 -5.28 22.48 20.72
C ASP A 278 -6.08 23.80 20.66
N ALA A 279 -6.50 24.23 19.46
CA ALA A 279 -7.28 25.45 19.30
C ALA A 279 -8.68 25.30 19.89
N THR A 280 -9.13 26.39 20.52
CA THR A 280 -10.49 26.49 21.04
C THR A 280 -11.51 26.66 19.92
N GLU A 281 -12.78 26.36 20.19
CA GLU A 281 -13.87 26.54 19.22
C GLU A 281 -13.96 28.00 18.72
N GLN A 282 -13.72 28.97 19.58
CA GLN A 282 -13.72 30.39 19.21
C GLN A 282 -12.59 30.69 18.20
N GLU A 283 -11.41 30.16 18.43
CA GLU A 283 -10.27 30.35 17.53
C GLU A 283 -10.51 29.72 16.15
N VAL A 284 -11.15 28.54 16.10
CA VAL A 284 -11.57 27.89 14.85
C VAL A 284 -12.56 28.76 14.09
N ILE A 285 -13.58 29.31 14.78
CA ILE A 285 -14.55 30.22 14.18
C ILE A 285 -13.91 31.51 13.69
N GLU A 286 -12.99 32.09 14.48
CA GLU A 286 -12.24 33.29 14.07
C GLU A 286 -11.36 33.01 12.85
N ALA A 287 -10.69 31.88 12.79
CA ALA A 287 -9.91 31.44 11.62
C ALA A 287 -10.80 31.33 10.38
N ALA A 288 -11.99 30.71 10.50
CA ALA A 288 -12.96 30.63 9.42
C ALA A 288 -13.43 32.02 8.94
N LYS A 289 -13.68 32.95 9.87
CA LYS A 289 -14.02 34.36 9.52
C LYS A 289 -12.89 35.08 8.81
N LYS A 290 -11.66 34.93 9.26
CA LYS A 290 -10.47 35.49 8.62
C LYS A 290 -10.26 34.94 7.22
N ALA A 291 -10.46 33.62 7.04
CA ALA A 291 -10.40 32.94 5.75
C ALA A 291 -11.61 33.20 4.84
N ARG A 292 -12.60 33.95 5.29
CA ARG A 292 -13.84 34.29 4.56
C ARG A 292 -14.69 33.03 4.20
N CYS A 293 -14.57 31.96 4.97
CA CYS A 293 -15.37 30.73 4.75
C CYS A 293 -16.53 30.58 5.74
N TYR A 294 -16.58 31.38 6.80
CA TYR A 294 -17.60 31.28 7.86
C TYR A 294 -19.03 31.35 7.32
N ASP A 295 -19.32 32.35 6.47
CA ASP A 295 -20.68 32.63 6.00
C ASP A 295 -21.22 31.44 5.19
N PHE A 296 -20.44 30.96 4.21
CA PHE A 296 -20.90 29.83 3.39
C PHE A 296 -20.98 28.51 4.20
N VAL A 297 -20.13 28.31 5.22
CA VAL A 297 -20.22 27.13 6.11
C VAL A 297 -21.52 27.19 6.89
N MET A 298 -21.94 28.35 7.38
CA MET A 298 -23.19 28.52 8.11
C MET A 298 -24.44 28.36 7.24
N GLU A 299 -24.33 28.45 5.93
CA GLU A 299 -25.41 28.15 4.97
C GLU A 299 -25.60 26.65 4.72
N LEU A 300 -24.63 25.84 5.12
CA LEU A 300 -24.72 24.37 5.03
C LEU A 300 -25.70 23.79 6.07
N PRO A 301 -26.39 22.66 5.78
CA PRO A 301 -27.38 22.08 6.68
C PRO A 301 -26.84 21.77 8.08
N ASN A 302 -25.58 21.41 8.21
CA ASN A 302 -24.94 21.04 9.47
C ASN A 302 -23.88 22.05 9.93
N GLY A 303 -23.69 23.17 9.22
CA GLY A 303 -22.65 24.15 9.54
C GLY A 303 -21.27 23.52 9.61
N PHE A 304 -20.58 23.68 10.72
CA PHE A 304 -19.24 23.16 10.96
C PHE A 304 -19.18 21.64 11.26
N GLN A 305 -20.32 20.99 11.50
CA GLN A 305 -20.41 19.57 11.86
C GLN A 305 -20.52 18.64 10.64
#